data_b7ad076c7cc5da42ca82939a5c065b65
#
_entry.id   b7ad076c7cc5da42ca82939a5c065b65
#
_cell.length_a   1.000
_cell.length_b   1.000
_cell.length_c   1.000
_cell.angle_alpha   90.00
_cell.angle_beta   90.00
_cell.angle_gamma   90.00
#
_symmetry.space_group_name_H-M   'P 1'
#
loop_
_entity.id
_entity.type
_entity.pdbx_description
1 polymer ?
#
loop_
_entity_poly.entity_id
_entity_poly.type
_entity_poly.pdbx_seq_one_letter_code
_entity_poly.pdbx_strand_id
1 'polypeptide(L)'
;MSPAELLAKVAQFDALIVRSGTKVTREVLEAGRGRLRVVGRAGVGIDNVDLQASTEAGGLVVNAPTANTVAAAEHGIALLACMARNVSQADAALKAGKWQRAKYVGVSLVGKTLAIMGFGKVGSEVARRAKGLGMHVIAHDPYAPVDKARAIGAELVSFEEAIAKADFISLHMPLTPATSKVFNDESFGKMKTGVRIVNVARGGVIDEDALVRALDSGKVAQEGVAIEIAEAVGGALRGELTATAVNAPMVPAEVMSELAPYVSLAEKLGRLAVQLVAGESGIKGVKVVYTSARDPDDLDTRLLRAMVTKGIVEPVSSTFVNLVNADYTAKQRGLRIAEERVSHDNAAAEAPLESIQVRLSHVQSRFAGAISDGGDIVVVGRVKYGVPHLTVVGPYEVDVSLEGNLILCRQGDQPGMIGKVGNILGKRNVNVSFMSVGRTSRGKQAIMAIGVDEEPDKKTLEKIGAIPAVEEFVFLEL
;
A
#
# COMPACT_ATOMS: atom_id res chain seq x y z
N MET A 1 6.59 -26.78 10.26
CA MET A 1 6.15 -27.14 8.89
C MET A 1 7.35 -27.03 7.98
N SER A 2 7.67 -28.06 7.22
CA SER A 2 8.75 -28.02 6.22
C SER A 2 8.33 -27.19 5.00
N PRO A 3 9.27 -26.70 4.16
CA PRO A 3 8.91 -26.00 2.92
C PRO A 3 8.01 -26.82 1.99
N ALA A 4 8.24 -28.14 1.88
CA ALA A 4 7.42 -29.03 1.07
C ALA A 4 5.98 -29.16 1.61
N GLU A 5 5.82 -29.26 2.94
CA GLU A 5 4.48 -29.27 3.57
C GLU A 5 3.75 -27.94 3.39
N LEU A 6 4.48 -26.80 3.39
CA LEU A 6 3.91 -25.49 3.16
C LEU A 6 3.35 -25.39 1.73
N LEU A 7 4.15 -25.79 0.73
CA LEU A 7 3.73 -25.81 -0.68
C LEU A 7 2.49 -26.70 -0.90
N ALA A 8 2.45 -27.89 -0.26
CA ALA A 8 1.32 -28.80 -0.41
C ALA A 8 0.01 -28.30 0.24
N LYS A 9 0.11 -27.42 1.21
CA LYS A 9 -1.05 -27.00 2.01
C LYS A 9 -1.52 -25.57 1.72
N VAL A 10 -0.66 -24.69 1.22
CA VAL A 10 -0.95 -23.24 1.11
C VAL A 10 -2.18 -22.96 0.25
N ALA A 11 -2.45 -23.76 -0.79
CA ALA A 11 -3.64 -23.65 -1.63
C ALA A 11 -4.98 -23.90 -0.91
N GLN A 12 -4.95 -24.38 0.34
CA GLN A 12 -6.15 -24.66 1.13
C GLN A 12 -6.56 -23.47 2.02
N PHE A 13 -5.74 -22.40 2.07
CA PHE A 13 -5.91 -21.30 3.02
C PHE A 13 -6.03 -19.95 2.31
N ASP A 14 -6.81 -19.07 2.90
CA ASP A 14 -7.04 -17.71 2.41
C ASP A 14 -5.98 -16.73 2.94
N ALA A 15 -5.31 -17.07 4.04
CA ALA A 15 -4.23 -16.31 4.63
C ALA A 15 -3.10 -17.19 5.17
N LEU A 16 -1.88 -16.67 5.15
CA LEU A 16 -0.68 -17.29 5.71
C LEU A 16 -0.02 -16.36 6.71
N ILE A 17 0.10 -16.77 7.97
CA ILE A 17 0.87 -16.04 8.98
C ILE A 17 2.21 -16.72 9.17
N VAL A 18 3.29 -15.95 9.02
CA VAL A 18 4.66 -16.46 9.14
C VAL A 18 5.51 -15.63 10.12
N ARG A 19 6.55 -16.25 10.65
CA ARG A 19 7.65 -15.61 11.36
C ARG A 19 8.92 -15.61 10.49
N SER A 20 10.04 -15.10 11.02
CA SER A 20 11.32 -14.98 10.32
C SER A 20 11.87 -16.30 9.76
N GLY A 21 11.61 -17.42 10.42
CA GLY A 21 12.11 -18.75 10.00
C GLY A 21 11.39 -19.38 8.80
N THR A 22 10.25 -18.83 8.36
CA THR A 22 9.50 -19.35 7.20
C THR A 22 9.66 -18.37 6.03
N LYS A 23 10.25 -18.85 4.93
CA LYS A 23 10.37 -18.08 3.69
C LYS A 23 9.09 -18.25 2.86
N VAL A 24 8.50 -17.13 2.45
CA VAL A 24 7.38 -17.08 1.52
C VAL A 24 7.94 -16.69 0.16
N THR A 25 8.35 -17.70 -0.60
CA THR A 25 8.96 -17.54 -1.91
C THR A 25 7.90 -17.43 -3.01
N ARG A 26 8.34 -17.17 -4.23
CA ARG A 26 7.47 -17.16 -5.42
C ARG A 26 6.69 -18.47 -5.57
N GLU A 27 7.33 -19.60 -5.36
CA GLU A 27 6.69 -20.92 -5.48
C GLU A 27 5.55 -21.10 -4.47
N VAL A 28 5.72 -20.59 -3.24
CA VAL A 28 4.66 -20.65 -2.21
C VAL A 28 3.46 -19.79 -2.62
N LEU A 29 3.73 -18.60 -3.17
CA LEU A 29 2.67 -17.69 -3.63
C LEU A 29 1.95 -18.22 -4.87
N GLU A 30 2.67 -18.83 -5.79
CA GLU A 30 2.10 -19.48 -6.97
C GLU A 30 1.26 -20.72 -6.60
N ALA A 31 1.72 -21.53 -5.66
CA ALA A 31 0.95 -22.66 -5.14
C ALA A 31 -0.35 -22.22 -4.43
N GLY A 32 -0.36 -21.03 -3.83
CA GLY A 32 -1.56 -20.44 -3.19
C GLY A 32 -2.42 -19.59 -4.13
N ARG A 33 -2.04 -19.45 -5.40
CA ARG A 33 -2.70 -18.55 -6.37
C ARG A 33 -4.21 -18.83 -6.48
N GLY A 34 -5.01 -17.77 -6.46
CA GLY A 34 -6.45 -17.82 -6.55
C GLY A 34 -7.17 -17.98 -5.19
N ARG A 35 -6.46 -18.40 -4.13
CA ARG A 35 -7.04 -18.48 -2.78
C ARG A 35 -6.26 -17.70 -1.74
N LEU A 36 -4.93 -17.79 -1.70
CA LEU A 36 -4.12 -17.05 -0.75
C LEU A 36 -4.18 -15.54 -1.04
N ARG A 37 -4.88 -14.79 -0.20
CA ARG A 37 -5.11 -13.34 -0.36
C ARG A 37 -4.23 -12.49 0.52
N VAL A 38 -3.81 -13.03 1.68
CA VAL A 38 -3.07 -12.26 2.69
C VAL A 38 -1.89 -13.05 3.20
N VAL A 39 -0.72 -12.42 3.24
CA VAL A 39 0.46 -12.91 3.95
C VAL A 39 0.75 -11.99 5.12
N GLY A 40 0.62 -12.50 6.33
CA GLY A 40 0.92 -11.79 7.55
C GLY A 40 2.31 -12.15 8.09
N ARG A 41 3.22 -11.17 8.19
CA ARG A 41 4.53 -11.38 8.82
C ARG A 41 4.49 -10.96 10.29
N ALA A 42 4.58 -11.93 11.20
CA ALA A 42 4.62 -11.69 12.64
C ALA A 42 5.95 -11.03 13.08
N GLY A 43 6.07 -9.72 12.84
CA GLY A 43 7.21 -8.86 13.18
C GLY A 43 7.46 -7.75 12.16
N VAL A 44 8.44 -6.89 12.41
CA VAL A 44 8.70 -5.65 11.62
C VAL A 44 9.24 -5.94 10.21
N GLY A 45 10.26 -6.78 10.11
CA GLY A 45 10.92 -7.06 8.83
C GLY A 45 10.12 -8.02 7.96
N ILE A 46 10.21 -7.83 6.65
CA ILE A 46 9.49 -8.59 5.61
C ILE A 46 10.45 -9.29 4.64
N ASP A 47 11.71 -9.33 4.96
CA ASP A 47 12.81 -9.86 4.16
C ASP A 47 12.69 -11.36 3.83
N ASN A 48 11.81 -12.08 4.52
CA ASN A 48 11.47 -13.47 4.24
C ASN A 48 10.21 -13.66 3.36
N VAL A 49 9.64 -12.57 2.81
CA VAL A 49 8.48 -12.60 1.90
C VAL A 49 8.88 -11.99 0.56
N ASP A 50 8.66 -12.70 -0.54
CA ASP A 50 8.82 -12.17 -1.89
C ASP A 50 7.68 -11.19 -2.20
N LEU A 51 7.94 -9.90 -1.94
CA LEU A 51 6.97 -8.82 -2.14
C LEU A 51 6.57 -8.66 -3.60
N GLN A 52 7.52 -8.87 -4.52
CA GLN A 52 7.24 -8.73 -5.95
C GLN A 52 6.27 -9.84 -6.38
N ALA A 53 6.56 -11.09 -6.07
CA ALA A 53 5.70 -12.20 -6.40
C ALA A 53 4.32 -12.10 -5.72
N SER A 54 4.26 -11.60 -4.46
CA SER A 54 3.00 -11.36 -3.78
C SER A 54 2.15 -10.28 -4.48
N THR A 55 2.80 -9.18 -4.91
CA THR A 55 2.13 -8.11 -5.66
C THR A 55 1.63 -8.60 -7.01
N GLU A 56 2.43 -9.37 -7.75
CA GLU A 56 2.05 -9.97 -9.02
C GLU A 56 0.84 -10.92 -8.89
N ALA A 57 0.77 -11.66 -7.77
CA ALA A 57 -0.34 -12.54 -7.45
C ALA A 57 -1.58 -11.80 -6.89
N GLY A 58 -1.48 -10.49 -6.62
CA GLY A 58 -2.53 -9.72 -5.95
C GLY A 58 -2.67 -10.02 -4.46
N GLY A 59 -1.66 -10.66 -3.85
CA GLY A 59 -1.63 -11.00 -2.43
C GLY A 59 -1.19 -9.81 -1.57
N LEU A 60 -2.00 -9.43 -0.58
CA LEU A 60 -1.66 -8.38 0.38
C LEU A 60 -0.62 -8.89 1.37
N VAL A 61 0.45 -8.14 1.59
CA VAL A 61 1.44 -8.39 2.64
C VAL A 61 1.25 -7.38 3.76
N VAL A 62 1.06 -7.88 4.97
CA VAL A 62 0.97 -7.08 6.20
C VAL A 62 2.03 -7.51 7.19
N ASN A 63 2.52 -6.58 7.99
CA ASN A 63 3.48 -6.86 9.06
C ASN A 63 3.01 -6.25 10.39
N ALA A 64 3.77 -6.51 11.45
CA ALA A 64 3.54 -5.94 12.79
C ALA A 64 4.65 -4.91 13.11
N PRO A 65 4.48 -3.62 12.70
CA PRO A 65 5.57 -2.64 12.74
C PRO A 65 5.81 -2.03 14.11
N THR A 66 5.01 -2.34 15.13
CA THR A 66 5.07 -1.72 16.46
C THR A 66 5.05 -2.71 17.62
N ALA A 67 4.39 -3.85 17.50
CA ALA A 67 4.08 -4.78 18.57
C ALA A 67 5.29 -5.31 19.32
N ASN A 68 6.40 -5.45 18.66
CA ASN A 68 7.62 -5.92 19.32
C ASN A 68 8.65 -4.81 19.55
N THR A 69 8.33 -3.54 19.25
CA THR A 69 9.30 -2.44 19.38
C THR A 69 9.87 -2.36 20.78
N VAL A 70 8.98 -2.36 21.79
CA VAL A 70 9.38 -2.31 23.20
C VAL A 70 10.13 -3.59 23.59
N ALA A 71 9.59 -4.76 23.26
CA ALA A 71 10.21 -6.04 23.58
C ALA A 71 11.60 -6.21 22.94
N ALA A 72 11.76 -5.80 21.68
CA ALA A 72 13.07 -5.81 21.00
C ALA A 72 14.05 -4.82 21.64
N ALA A 73 13.57 -3.63 22.03
CA ALA A 73 14.40 -2.65 22.72
C ALA A 73 14.85 -3.15 24.10
N GLU A 74 13.93 -3.74 24.85
CA GLU A 74 14.21 -4.33 26.18
C GLU A 74 15.18 -5.50 26.08
N HIS A 75 15.01 -6.36 25.07
CA HIS A 75 15.96 -7.44 24.79
C HIS A 75 17.35 -6.92 24.45
N GLY A 76 17.45 -5.88 23.59
CA GLY A 76 18.70 -5.22 23.29
C GLY A 76 19.38 -4.64 24.54
N ILE A 77 18.64 -3.98 25.41
CA ILE A 77 19.14 -3.47 26.70
C ILE A 77 19.55 -4.61 27.65
N ALA A 78 18.77 -5.69 27.71
CA ALA A 78 19.11 -6.85 28.55
C ALA A 78 20.42 -7.50 28.09
N LEU A 79 20.60 -7.72 26.78
CA LEU A 79 21.87 -8.24 26.22
C LEU A 79 23.03 -7.30 26.49
N LEU A 80 22.84 -5.99 26.31
CA LEU A 80 23.87 -4.98 26.60
C LEU A 80 24.28 -5.01 28.08
N ALA A 81 23.35 -5.08 29.00
CA ALA A 81 23.61 -5.17 30.42
C ALA A 81 24.29 -6.51 30.82
N CYS A 82 23.80 -7.63 30.28
CA CYS A 82 24.39 -8.96 30.47
C CYS A 82 25.84 -9.02 29.99
N MET A 83 26.11 -8.46 28.82
CA MET A 83 27.46 -8.39 28.24
C MET A 83 28.38 -7.46 29.05
N ALA A 84 27.88 -6.29 29.45
CA ALA A 84 28.67 -5.35 30.28
C ALA A 84 29.08 -5.95 31.61
N ARG A 85 28.27 -6.80 32.23
CA ARG A 85 28.46 -7.34 33.56
C ARG A 85 28.85 -8.83 33.57
N ASN A 86 29.15 -9.42 32.42
CA ASN A 86 29.53 -10.83 32.25
C ASN A 86 28.55 -11.83 32.89
N VAL A 87 27.26 -11.52 32.87
CA VAL A 87 26.21 -12.29 33.59
C VAL A 87 26.13 -13.72 33.07
N SER A 88 26.16 -13.94 31.77
CA SER A 88 26.07 -15.28 31.16
C SER A 88 27.28 -16.16 31.52
N GLN A 89 28.48 -15.59 31.53
CA GLN A 89 29.72 -16.31 31.89
C GLN A 89 29.74 -16.62 33.38
N ALA A 90 29.26 -15.69 34.24
CA ALA A 90 29.19 -15.91 35.68
C ALA A 90 28.14 -17.01 36.00
N ASP A 91 27.00 -17.01 35.37
CA ASP A 91 25.97 -18.05 35.50
C ASP A 91 26.48 -19.43 35.06
N ALA A 92 27.12 -19.49 33.88
CA ALA A 92 27.74 -20.74 33.40
C ALA A 92 28.82 -21.27 34.34
N ALA A 93 29.67 -20.41 34.87
CA ALA A 93 30.69 -20.80 35.84
C ALA A 93 30.07 -21.33 37.14
N LEU A 94 29.05 -20.66 37.66
CA LEU A 94 28.35 -21.07 38.87
C LEU A 94 27.63 -22.44 38.67
N LYS A 95 26.97 -22.63 37.56
CA LYS A 95 26.35 -23.93 37.19
C LYS A 95 27.37 -25.04 37.04
N ALA A 96 28.62 -24.72 36.65
CA ALA A 96 29.76 -25.65 36.64
C ALA A 96 30.43 -25.80 38.00
N GLY A 97 29.86 -25.31 39.11
CA GLY A 97 30.42 -25.41 40.46
C GLY A 97 31.61 -24.50 40.74
N LYS A 98 31.86 -23.46 39.91
CA LYS A 98 33.02 -22.58 40.00
C LYS A 98 32.59 -21.18 40.48
N TRP A 99 32.95 -20.83 41.72
CA TRP A 99 32.75 -19.49 42.29
C TRP A 99 33.96 -18.59 42.00
N GLN A 100 33.84 -17.74 40.96
CA GLN A 100 34.92 -16.90 40.45
C GLN A 100 34.53 -15.41 40.37
N ARG A 101 33.96 -14.83 41.47
CA ARG A 101 33.39 -13.48 41.51
C ARG A 101 34.31 -12.40 40.89
N ALA A 102 35.61 -12.40 41.21
CA ALA A 102 36.55 -11.39 40.75
C ALA A 102 36.77 -11.42 39.21
N LYS A 103 36.55 -12.59 38.57
CA LYS A 103 36.73 -12.76 37.14
C LYS A 103 35.59 -12.09 36.31
N TYR A 104 34.41 -11.91 36.90
CA TYR A 104 33.24 -11.48 36.20
C TYR A 104 32.72 -10.10 36.65
N VAL A 105 33.57 -9.20 37.10
CA VAL A 105 33.20 -7.86 37.58
C VAL A 105 32.59 -7.00 36.46
N GLY A 106 33.09 -7.15 35.22
CA GLY A 106 32.58 -6.42 34.05
C GLY A 106 32.91 -4.92 34.10
N VAL A 107 32.10 -4.14 33.34
CA VAL A 107 32.24 -2.68 33.23
C VAL A 107 30.92 -1.97 33.58
N SER A 108 31.02 -0.74 34.10
CA SER A 108 29.83 0.11 34.30
C SER A 108 29.31 0.64 32.96
N LEU A 109 28.02 0.81 32.86
CA LEU A 109 27.35 1.50 31.72
C LEU A 109 27.37 3.03 31.87
N VAL A 110 27.43 3.52 33.12
CA VAL A 110 27.45 4.96 33.39
C VAL A 110 28.66 5.64 32.76
N GLY A 111 28.38 6.71 31.99
CA GLY A 111 29.41 7.49 31.30
C GLY A 111 29.96 6.82 30.02
N LYS A 112 29.52 5.61 29.66
CA LYS A 112 29.91 4.95 28.41
C LYS A 112 29.11 5.47 27.21
N THR A 113 29.72 5.50 26.04
CA THR A 113 29.08 5.91 24.80
C THR A 113 28.43 4.71 24.12
N LEU A 114 27.10 4.78 23.90
CA LEU A 114 26.34 3.85 23.09
C LEU A 114 26.05 4.46 21.71
N ALA A 115 26.53 3.83 20.65
CA ALA A 115 26.13 4.16 19.29
C ALA A 115 24.92 3.31 18.88
N ILE A 116 23.83 3.99 18.50
CA ILE A 116 22.61 3.39 17.96
C ILE A 116 22.70 3.44 16.42
N MET A 117 22.80 2.28 15.79
CA MET A 117 22.89 2.18 14.33
C MET A 117 21.49 1.88 13.78
N GLY A 118 20.80 2.91 13.25
CA GLY A 118 19.37 2.92 12.91
C GLY A 118 18.53 3.53 14.03
N PHE A 119 18.01 4.76 13.81
CA PHE A 119 17.25 5.52 14.80
C PHE A 119 15.73 5.51 14.51
N GLY A 120 15.23 4.33 14.07
CA GLY A 120 13.83 4.03 13.88
C GLY A 120 13.07 3.85 15.20
N LYS A 121 11.96 3.07 15.17
CA LYS A 121 11.13 2.81 16.36
C LYS A 121 11.91 2.11 17.47
N VAL A 122 12.61 1.00 17.16
CA VAL A 122 13.37 0.24 18.15
C VAL A 122 14.60 1.01 18.65
N GLY A 123 15.39 1.58 17.74
CA GLY A 123 16.59 2.35 18.11
C GLY A 123 16.28 3.52 19.03
N SER A 124 15.19 4.26 18.80
CA SER A 124 14.79 5.35 19.68
C SER A 124 14.32 4.87 21.06
N GLU A 125 13.69 3.68 21.16
CA GLU A 125 13.33 3.08 22.44
C GLU A 125 14.56 2.59 23.22
N VAL A 126 15.55 2.01 22.54
CA VAL A 126 16.85 1.66 23.15
C VAL A 126 17.58 2.91 23.64
N ALA A 127 17.61 3.98 22.82
CA ALA A 127 18.24 5.25 23.18
C ALA A 127 17.65 5.82 24.49
N ARG A 128 16.32 5.86 24.60
CA ARG A 128 15.62 6.37 25.80
C ARG A 128 16.00 5.57 27.06
N ARG A 129 16.05 4.25 26.97
CA ARG A 129 16.41 3.37 28.10
C ARG A 129 17.88 3.48 28.43
N ALA A 130 18.77 3.56 27.45
CA ALA A 130 20.20 3.74 27.65
C ALA A 130 20.53 5.07 28.34
N LYS A 131 19.81 6.15 28.02
CA LYS A 131 19.90 7.43 28.75
C LYS A 131 19.55 7.26 30.22
N GLY A 132 18.48 6.50 30.52
CA GLY A 132 18.09 6.16 31.89
C GLY A 132 19.15 5.35 32.67
N LEU A 133 20.02 4.60 31.95
CA LEU A 133 21.15 3.88 32.52
C LEU A 133 22.42 4.75 32.67
N GLY A 134 22.33 6.06 32.38
CA GLY A 134 23.44 7.01 32.48
C GLY A 134 24.46 6.93 31.35
N MET A 135 24.10 6.37 30.20
CA MET A 135 24.97 6.31 29.01
C MET A 135 24.89 7.63 28.20
N HIS A 136 26.01 7.95 27.53
CA HIS A 136 26.01 8.91 26.43
C HIS A 136 25.50 8.22 25.17
N VAL A 137 24.47 8.78 24.51
CA VAL A 137 23.87 8.16 23.33
C VAL A 137 24.17 9.02 22.09
N ILE A 138 24.83 8.40 21.12
CA ILE A 138 24.99 8.89 19.75
C ILE A 138 24.22 7.97 18.81
N ALA A 139 23.79 8.46 17.66
CA ALA A 139 23.02 7.67 16.69
C ALA A 139 23.46 7.96 15.25
N HIS A 140 23.48 6.92 14.43
CA HIS A 140 23.65 7.04 12.99
C HIS A 140 22.41 6.50 12.29
N ASP A 141 21.74 7.37 11.53
CA ASP A 141 20.63 7.02 10.64
C ASP A 141 20.48 8.15 9.61
N PRO A 142 20.70 7.88 8.31
CA PRO A 142 20.60 8.90 7.27
C PRO A 142 19.20 9.53 7.12
N TYR A 143 18.16 8.87 7.65
CA TYR A 143 16.76 9.28 7.50
C TYR A 143 16.12 9.78 8.80
N ALA A 144 16.85 9.76 9.91
CA ALA A 144 16.28 10.16 11.21
C ALA A 144 16.07 11.67 11.30
N PRO A 145 14.90 12.15 11.72
CA PRO A 145 14.68 13.56 11.99
C PRO A 145 15.56 14.02 13.17
N VAL A 146 16.30 15.13 12.98
CA VAL A 146 17.22 15.67 14.01
C VAL A 146 16.47 16.02 15.30
N ASP A 147 15.27 16.59 15.20
CA ASP A 147 14.47 16.96 16.36
C ASP A 147 14.00 15.77 17.18
N LYS A 148 13.73 14.63 16.53
CA LYS A 148 13.41 13.37 17.23
C LYS A 148 14.60 12.86 18.05
N ALA A 149 15.80 12.92 17.51
CA ALA A 149 17.01 12.53 18.23
C ALA A 149 17.28 13.48 19.41
N ARG A 150 17.18 14.79 19.15
CA ARG A 150 17.37 15.83 20.20
C ARG A 150 16.35 15.70 21.34
N ALA A 151 15.09 15.40 21.04
CA ALA A 151 14.04 15.21 22.06
C ALA A 151 14.33 14.04 23.02
N ILE A 152 15.08 13.02 22.57
CA ILE A 152 15.53 11.88 23.39
C ILE A 152 16.87 12.19 24.07
N GLY A 153 17.58 13.25 23.67
CA GLY A 153 18.91 13.58 24.12
C GLY A 153 20.01 12.74 23.46
N ALA A 154 19.78 12.27 22.23
CA ALA A 154 20.75 11.60 21.39
C ALA A 154 21.34 12.55 20.36
N GLU A 155 22.61 12.43 20.04
CA GLU A 155 23.32 13.19 19.01
C GLU A 155 23.39 12.36 17.72
N LEU A 156 22.96 12.94 16.59
CA LEU A 156 23.14 12.30 15.28
C LEU A 156 24.53 12.57 14.75
N VAL A 157 25.22 11.51 14.35
CA VAL A 157 26.61 11.54 13.87
C VAL A 157 26.76 10.72 12.58
N SER A 158 27.92 10.85 11.90
CA SER A 158 28.28 9.98 10.77
C SER A 158 28.48 8.53 11.20
N PHE A 159 28.49 7.60 10.23
CA PHE A 159 28.79 6.19 10.51
C PHE A 159 30.20 6.02 11.12
N GLU A 160 31.21 6.66 10.51
CA GLU A 160 32.59 6.62 10.95
C GLU A 160 32.75 7.17 12.36
N GLU A 161 32.08 8.27 12.63
CA GLU A 161 32.16 8.90 13.96
C GLU A 161 31.48 8.02 15.02
N ALA A 162 30.32 7.40 14.67
CA ALA A 162 29.60 6.50 15.56
C ALA A 162 30.50 5.29 15.98
N ILE A 163 31.12 4.61 15.02
CA ILE A 163 31.93 3.43 15.30
C ILE A 163 33.24 3.79 16.04
N ALA A 164 33.84 4.97 15.76
CA ALA A 164 35.05 5.41 16.40
C ALA A 164 34.88 5.85 17.86
N LYS A 165 33.73 6.47 18.19
CA LYS A 165 33.42 6.97 19.54
C LYS A 165 32.82 5.92 20.48
N ALA A 166 32.20 4.88 19.94
CA ALA A 166 31.42 3.93 20.71
C ALA A 166 32.24 3.04 21.65
N ASP A 167 31.75 2.89 22.88
CA ASP A 167 32.11 1.81 23.78
C ASP A 167 31.16 0.60 23.61
N PHE A 168 29.91 0.89 23.21
CA PHE A 168 28.86 -0.08 22.88
C PHE A 168 28.20 0.34 21.57
N ILE A 169 27.86 -0.64 20.75
CA ILE A 169 27.08 -0.43 19.49
C ILE A 169 25.86 -1.31 19.55
N SER A 170 24.67 -0.74 19.23
CA SER A 170 23.43 -1.48 19.12
C SER A 170 22.83 -1.30 17.73
N LEU A 171 22.64 -2.43 17.02
CA LEU A 171 22.18 -2.45 15.63
C LEU A 171 20.65 -2.54 15.55
N HIS A 172 20.04 -1.61 14.82
CA HIS A 172 18.59 -1.51 14.62
C HIS A 172 18.22 -1.12 13.17
N MET A 173 19.17 -1.29 12.24
CA MET A 173 19.00 -1.00 10.83
C MET A 173 18.45 -2.21 10.05
N PRO A 174 17.69 -2.01 8.96
CA PRO A 174 17.28 -3.08 8.07
C PRO A 174 18.48 -3.65 7.29
N LEU A 175 18.35 -4.87 6.78
CA LEU A 175 19.28 -5.42 5.80
C LEU A 175 18.91 -4.91 4.41
N THR A 176 19.80 -4.14 3.81
CA THR A 176 19.69 -3.59 2.45
C THR A 176 21.04 -3.77 1.72
N PRO A 177 21.13 -3.56 0.40
CA PRO A 177 22.42 -3.55 -0.28
C PRO A 177 23.45 -2.58 0.35
N ALA A 178 23.00 -1.44 0.90
CA ALA A 178 23.86 -0.45 1.54
C ALA A 178 24.27 -0.83 2.97
N THR A 179 23.50 -1.66 3.66
CA THR A 179 23.78 -2.08 5.05
C THR A 179 24.32 -3.50 5.15
N SER A 180 24.32 -4.25 4.04
CA SER A 180 24.86 -5.60 3.98
C SER A 180 26.38 -5.57 4.24
N LYS A 181 26.83 -6.34 5.24
CA LYS A 181 28.23 -6.46 5.65
C LYS A 181 28.93 -5.12 5.89
N VAL A 182 28.20 -4.09 6.32
CA VAL A 182 28.75 -2.77 6.63
C VAL A 182 29.69 -2.84 7.85
N PHE A 183 29.45 -3.81 8.73
CA PHE A 183 30.41 -4.17 9.81
C PHE A 183 31.33 -5.28 9.31
N ASN A 184 32.54 -4.89 8.88
CA ASN A 184 33.57 -5.73 8.29
C ASN A 184 34.96 -5.39 8.88
N ASP A 185 36.03 -5.99 8.38
CA ASP A 185 37.39 -5.77 8.89
C ASP A 185 37.77 -4.28 8.91
N GLU A 186 37.37 -3.49 7.88
CA GLU A 186 37.70 -2.07 7.83
C GLU A 186 36.98 -1.31 8.95
N SER A 187 35.67 -1.53 9.12
CA SER A 187 34.90 -0.88 10.18
C SER A 187 35.34 -1.33 11.58
N PHE A 188 35.66 -2.62 11.79
CA PHE A 188 36.22 -3.11 13.04
C PHE A 188 37.56 -2.45 13.35
N GLY A 189 38.42 -2.24 12.34
CA GLY A 189 39.69 -1.54 12.49
C GLY A 189 39.59 -0.11 13.04
N LYS A 190 38.47 0.58 12.71
CA LYS A 190 38.19 1.95 13.17
C LYS A 190 37.59 2.03 14.58
N MET A 191 37.15 0.92 15.17
CA MET A 191 36.48 0.89 16.47
C MET A 191 37.48 0.94 17.63
N LYS A 192 36.97 1.27 18.82
CA LYS A 192 37.73 1.13 20.06
C LYS A 192 38.02 -0.34 20.35
N THR A 193 39.23 -0.62 20.90
CA THR A 193 39.52 -1.94 21.43
C THR A 193 38.59 -2.27 22.58
N GLY A 194 38.01 -3.47 22.59
CA GLY A 194 37.02 -3.91 23.58
C GLY A 194 35.64 -3.33 23.40
N VAL A 195 35.32 -2.76 22.23
CA VAL A 195 33.94 -2.36 21.88
C VAL A 195 32.99 -3.56 21.98
N ARG A 196 31.76 -3.31 22.39
CA ARG A 196 30.73 -4.32 22.54
C ARG A 196 29.59 -4.04 21.56
N ILE A 197 29.20 -5.05 20.81
CA ILE A 197 28.16 -4.91 19.79
C ILE A 197 26.96 -5.80 20.13
N VAL A 198 25.77 -5.23 20.08
CA VAL A 198 24.49 -5.94 20.21
C VAL A 198 23.76 -5.84 18.86
N ASN A 199 23.38 -6.97 18.29
CA ASN A 199 22.57 -7.02 17.08
C ASN A 199 21.23 -7.70 17.38
N VAL A 200 20.18 -6.92 17.55
CA VAL A 200 18.78 -7.39 17.62
C VAL A 200 17.99 -7.00 16.36
N ALA A 201 18.71 -6.69 15.28
CA ALA A 201 18.13 -6.26 14.01
C ALA A 201 18.07 -7.41 12.99
N ARG A 202 19.17 -7.65 12.26
CA ARG A 202 19.23 -8.62 11.16
C ARG A 202 20.59 -9.30 11.08
N GLY A 203 20.59 -10.60 10.73
CA GLY A 203 21.80 -11.26 10.19
C GLY A 203 22.20 -10.62 8.86
N GLY A 204 23.50 -10.72 8.50
CA GLY A 204 24.05 -10.18 7.27
C GLY A 204 24.41 -8.69 7.27
N VAL A 205 24.06 -7.92 8.32
CA VAL A 205 24.56 -6.55 8.54
C VAL A 205 26.05 -6.58 8.95
N ILE A 206 26.42 -7.62 9.67
CA ILE A 206 27.81 -7.89 10.07
C ILE A 206 28.37 -8.94 9.11
N ASP A 207 29.61 -8.78 8.68
CA ASP A 207 30.41 -9.85 8.07
C ASP A 207 30.81 -10.82 9.16
N GLU A 208 30.28 -12.04 9.15
CA GLU A 208 30.46 -13.01 10.23
C GLU A 208 31.90 -13.52 10.31
N ASP A 209 32.61 -13.66 9.17
CA ASP A 209 34.04 -14.04 9.16
C ASP A 209 34.92 -12.93 9.74
N ALA A 210 34.61 -11.67 9.40
CA ALA A 210 35.28 -10.52 9.99
C ALA A 210 35.00 -10.39 11.50
N LEU A 211 33.75 -10.71 11.91
CA LEU A 211 33.38 -10.74 13.32
C LEU A 211 34.15 -11.79 14.11
N VAL A 212 34.37 -13.00 13.57
CA VAL A 212 35.18 -14.04 14.20
C VAL A 212 36.59 -13.53 14.43
N ARG A 213 37.21 -12.94 13.40
CA ARG A 213 38.57 -12.33 13.55
C ARG A 213 38.57 -11.20 14.59
N ALA A 214 37.53 -10.39 14.65
CA ALA A 214 37.37 -9.32 15.62
C ALA A 214 37.17 -9.86 17.05
N LEU A 215 36.46 -10.97 17.22
CA LEU A 215 36.29 -11.67 18.52
C LEU A 215 37.62 -12.30 19.01
N ASP A 216 38.35 -12.98 18.14
CA ASP A 216 39.66 -13.57 18.44
C ASP A 216 40.65 -12.49 18.88
N SER A 217 40.51 -11.27 18.35
CA SER A 217 41.29 -10.09 18.76
C SER A 217 40.71 -9.29 19.92
N GLY A 218 39.56 -9.69 20.47
CA GLY A 218 38.93 -9.11 21.67
C GLY A 218 37.67 -8.27 21.54
N LYS A 219 36.78 -8.51 20.54
CA LYS A 219 35.57 -7.68 20.27
C LYS A 219 34.23 -8.45 20.01
N VAL A 220 33.01 -8.33 20.60
CA VAL A 220 31.52 -8.51 20.32
C VAL A 220 30.56 -9.68 20.68
N ALA A 221 29.08 -9.52 20.82
CA ALA A 221 27.93 -10.50 20.93
C ALA A 221 26.43 -10.11 20.85
N GLN A 222 25.25 -11.00 20.90
CA GLN A 222 23.87 -10.81 20.34
C GLN A 222 22.55 -11.53 20.85
N GLU A 223 21.11 -11.10 20.64
CA GLU A 223 19.82 -11.56 20.00
C GLU A 223 18.31 -11.44 20.46
N GLY A 224 17.11 -11.61 19.72
CA GLY A 224 15.78 -11.80 19.64
C GLY A 224 14.33 -11.89 19.40
N VAL A 225 12.99 -11.70 19.40
CA VAL A 225 11.63 -11.29 18.85
C VAL A 225 10.30 -12.08 18.94
N ALA A 226 8.96 -11.49 18.93
CA ALA A 226 7.66 -11.64 18.16
C ALA A 226 6.25 -11.48 18.75
N ILE A 227 5.05 -10.97 18.07
CA ILE A 227 3.61 -11.45 18.08
C ILE A 227 2.44 -10.64 17.43
N GLU A 228 2.36 -9.39 17.06
CA GLU A 228 1.18 -8.56 16.66
C GLU A 228 0.38 -8.94 15.39
N ILE A 229 0.71 -9.95 14.64
CA ILE A 229 0.32 -10.16 13.23
C ILE A 229 -1.10 -10.72 13.00
N ALA A 230 -1.69 -11.42 13.96
CA ALA A 230 -2.96 -12.12 13.74
C ALA A 230 -4.14 -11.15 13.51
N GLU A 231 -4.15 -10.00 14.16
CA GLU A 231 -5.20 -8.98 14.03
C GLU A 231 -5.14 -8.29 12.68
N ALA A 232 -3.94 -7.94 12.19
CA ALA A 232 -3.74 -7.32 10.88
C ALA A 232 -4.17 -8.24 9.73
N VAL A 233 -3.92 -9.55 9.84
CA VAL A 233 -4.38 -10.55 8.86
C VAL A 233 -5.90 -10.68 8.88
N GLY A 234 -6.51 -10.72 10.07
CA GLY A 234 -7.96 -10.79 10.22
C GLY A 234 -8.69 -9.60 9.56
N GLY A 235 -8.18 -8.37 9.78
CA GLY A 235 -8.70 -7.17 9.14
C GLY A 235 -8.60 -7.22 7.61
N ALA A 236 -7.42 -7.56 7.09
CA ALA A 236 -7.19 -7.66 5.66
C ALA A 236 -8.09 -8.72 4.96
N LEU A 237 -8.39 -9.85 5.63
CA LEU A 237 -9.31 -10.86 5.09
C LEU A 237 -10.77 -10.39 5.03
N ARG A 238 -11.18 -9.48 5.91
CA ARG A 238 -12.49 -8.82 5.87
C ARG A 238 -12.58 -7.71 4.83
N GLY A 239 -11.49 -7.41 4.12
CA GLY A 239 -11.40 -6.32 3.16
C GLY A 239 -11.06 -4.96 3.78
N GLU A 240 -10.70 -4.94 5.06
CA GLU A 240 -10.23 -3.74 5.74
C GLU A 240 -8.80 -3.42 5.28
N LEU A 241 -8.56 -2.20 4.76
CA LEU A 241 -7.20 -1.75 4.48
C LEU A 241 -6.52 -1.42 5.80
N THR A 242 -5.49 -2.19 6.14
CA THR A 242 -4.78 -2.01 7.39
C THR A 242 -3.65 -0.98 7.23
N ALA A 243 -3.44 -0.15 8.24
CA ALA A 243 -2.30 0.78 8.32
C ALA A 243 -0.92 0.06 8.30
N THR A 244 -0.92 -1.27 8.28
CA THR A 244 0.27 -2.13 8.26
C THR A 244 0.51 -2.80 6.91
N ALA A 245 -0.23 -2.40 5.86
CA ALA A 245 0.00 -2.88 4.50
C ALA A 245 1.38 -2.43 4.00
N VAL A 246 2.12 -3.35 3.37
CA VAL A 246 3.49 -3.09 2.89
C VAL A 246 3.53 -2.80 1.40
N ASN A 247 2.67 -3.45 0.61
CA ASN A 247 2.61 -3.37 -0.85
C ASN A 247 1.27 -2.83 -1.39
N ALA A 248 0.52 -2.11 -0.56
CA ALA A 248 -0.69 -1.39 -0.95
C ALA A 248 -0.63 0.06 -0.43
N PRO A 249 -1.39 1.01 -0.99
CA PRO A 249 -1.47 2.37 -0.46
C PRO A 249 -1.90 2.36 1.00
N MET A 250 -1.05 2.89 1.89
CA MET A 250 -1.39 3.07 3.30
C MET A 250 -2.17 4.36 3.47
N VAL A 251 -3.38 4.25 4.01
CA VAL A 251 -4.24 5.39 4.33
C VAL A 251 -4.69 5.23 5.78
N PRO A 252 -4.62 6.28 6.63
CA PRO A 252 -5.15 6.23 7.99
C PRO A 252 -6.63 5.84 8.02
N ALA A 253 -7.07 5.17 9.09
CA ALA A 253 -8.44 4.65 9.19
C ALA A 253 -9.51 5.76 9.09
N GLU A 254 -9.22 6.94 9.64
CA GLU A 254 -10.09 8.12 9.57
C GLU A 254 -10.27 8.58 8.12
N VAL A 255 -9.16 8.72 7.38
CA VAL A 255 -9.15 9.10 5.95
C VAL A 255 -9.83 8.03 5.10
N MET A 256 -9.68 6.76 5.45
CA MET A 256 -10.33 5.64 4.78
C MET A 256 -11.86 5.70 4.90
N SER A 257 -12.37 5.98 6.10
CA SER A 257 -13.81 6.14 6.33
C SER A 257 -14.38 7.32 5.53
N GLU A 258 -13.64 8.41 5.45
CA GLU A 258 -14.03 9.61 4.69
C GLU A 258 -14.01 9.36 3.17
N LEU A 259 -13.03 8.62 2.66
CA LEU A 259 -12.86 8.35 1.24
C LEU A 259 -13.67 7.15 0.72
N ALA A 260 -14.28 6.33 1.57
CA ALA A 260 -14.95 5.10 1.17
C ALA A 260 -15.94 5.24 0.00
N PRO A 261 -16.84 6.25 -0.07
CA PRO A 261 -17.73 6.44 -1.21
C PRO A 261 -16.97 6.82 -2.50
N TYR A 262 -15.87 7.57 -2.37
CA TYR A 262 -15.03 8.00 -3.49
C TYR A 262 -14.15 6.86 -4.03
N VAL A 263 -13.82 5.88 -3.21
CA VAL A 263 -13.14 4.65 -3.61
C VAL A 263 -14.00 3.87 -4.61
N SER A 264 -15.28 3.68 -4.31
CA SER A 264 -16.24 3.05 -5.20
C SER A 264 -16.46 3.88 -6.48
N LEU A 265 -16.59 5.21 -6.36
CA LEU A 265 -16.70 6.11 -7.51
C LEU A 265 -15.49 5.99 -8.44
N ALA A 266 -14.28 6.01 -7.89
CA ALA A 266 -13.03 5.92 -8.64
C ALA A 266 -12.94 4.63 -9.47
N GLU A 267 -13.28 3.49 -8.88
CA GLU A 267 -13.31 2.20 -9.57
C GLU A 267 -14.32 2.19 -10.71
N LYS A 268 -15.56 2.62 -10.43
CA LYS A 268 -16.65 2.64 -11.41
C LYS A 268 -16.39 3.58 -12.57
N LEU A 269 -15.80 4.76 -12.33
CA LEU A 269 -15.40 5.68 -13.41
C LEU A 269 -14.27 5.07 -14.28
N GLY A 270 -13.30 4.39 -13.70
CA GLY A 270 -12.29 3.67 -14.44
C GLY A 270 -12.88 2.57 -15.34
N ARG A 271 -13.78 1.74 -14.78
CA ARG A 271 -14.50 0.66 -15.48
C ARG A 271 -15.38 1.20 -16.60
N LEU A 272 -16.07 2.29 -16.36
CA LEU A 272 -16.92 2.95 -17.36
C LEU A 272 -16.07 3.52 -18.51
N ALA A 273 -15.00 4.23 -18.19
CA ALA A 273 -14.15 4.86 -19.21
C ALA A 273 -13.53 3.83 -20.17
N VAL A 274 -13.01 2.70 -19.66
CA VAL A 274 -12.38 1.67 -20.50
C VAL A 274 -13.41 0.97 -21.40
N GLN A 275 -14.64 0.78 -20.93
CA GLN A 275 -15.70 0.17 -21.72
C GLN A 275 -16.19 1.07 -22.88
N LEU A 276 -15.87 2.35 -22.87
CA LEU A 276 -16.17 3.28 -23.97
C LEU A 276 -15.10 3.25 -25.08
N VAL A 277 -13.98 2.58 -24.88
CA VAL A 277 -12.91 2.46 -25.88
C VAL A 277 -13.29 1.44 -26.96
N ALA A 278 -13.04 1.78 -28.22
CA ALA A 278 -13.28 0.90 -29.36
C ALA A 278 -12.07 -0.01 -29.63
N GLY A 279 -12.35 -1.32 -29.82
CA GLY A 279 -11.35 -2.31 -30.25
C GLY A 279 -10.24 -2.55 -29.23
N GLU A 280 -9.17 -3.28 -29.66
CA GLU A 280 -7.98 -3.57 -28.88
C GLU A 280 -6.97 -2.41 -28.89
N SER A 281 -7.39 -1.19 -29.21
CA SER A 281 -6.53 0.00 -29.22
C SER A 281 -5.96 0.23 -27.83
N GLY A 282 -4.68 -0.12 -27.66
CA GLY A 282 -4.03 -0.04 -26.34
C GLY A 282 -4.11 1.37 -25.75
N ILE A 283 -4.79 1.51 -24.64
CA ILE A 283 -4.83 2.74 -23.86
C ILE A 283 -3.40 3.02 -23.39
N LYS A 284 -2.85 4.18 -23.76
CA LYS A 284 -1.48 4.57 -23.38
C LYS A 284 -1.42 5.64 -22.33
N GLY A 285 -2.42 6.53 -22.30
CA GLY A 285 -2.49 7.66 -21.39
C GLY A 285 -3.84 7.77 -20.70
N VAL A 286 -3.80 7.85 -19.39
CA VAL A 286 -4.94 8.15 -18.53
C VAL A 286 -4.59 9.39 -17.72
N LYS A 287 -5.49 10.36 -17.66
CA LYS A 287 -5.39 11.51 -16.76
C LYS A 287 -6.56 11.46 -15.79
N VAL A 288 -6.25 11.48 -14.51
CA VAL A 288 -7.26 11.58 -13.43
C VAL A 288 -7.17 12.97 -12.84
N VAL A 289 -8.30 13.68 -12.79
CA VAL A 289 -8.37 15.02 -12.19
C VAL A 289 -9.28 14.94 -10.97
N TYR A 290 -8.76 15.38 -9.84
CA TYR A 290 -9.48 15.49 -8.58
C TYR A 290 -9.78 16.96 -8.31
N THR A 291 -11.06 17.29 -8.18
CA THR A 291 -11.51 18.65 -7.80
C THR A 291 -11.86 18.64 -6.32
N SER A 292 -11.27 19.54 -5.53
CA SER A 292 -11.47 19.64 -4.09
C SER A 292 -11.44 21.10 -3.64
N ALA A 293 -12.12 21.42 -2.54
CA ALA A 293 -11.96 22.68 -1.83
C ALA A 293 -10.74 22.68 -0.88
N ARG A 294 -10.18 21.51 -0.60
CA ARG A 294 -8.99 21.36 0.25
C ARG A 294 -7.71 21.68 -0.52
N ASP A 295 -6.68 22.05 0.22
CA ASP A 295 -5.34 22.20 -0.35
C ASP A 295 -4.92 20.89 -1.02
N PRO A 296 -4.32 20.93 -2.21
CA PRO A 296 -3.84 19.73 -2.90
C PRO A 296 -2.91 18.83 -2.07
N ASP A 297 -2.17 19.40 -1.12
CA ASP A 297 -1.24 18.66 -0.27
C ASP A 297 -1.96 17.91 0.88
N ASP A 298 -3.16 18.33 1.25
CA ASP A 298 -3.98 17.69 2.30
C ASP A 298 -4.80 16.49 1.81
N LEU A 299 -4.84 16.23 0.50
CA LEU A 299 -5.60 15.15 -0.12
C LEU A 299 -4.71 13.99 -0.55
N ASP A 300 -4.77 12.87 0.16
CA ASP A 300 -4.09 11.63 -0.25
C ASP A 300 -4.90 10.89 -1.33
N THR A 301 -4.50 11.07 -2.59
CA THR A 301 -5.17 10.47 -3.76
C THR A 301 -4.67 9.07 -4.13
N ARG A 302 -3.65 8.52 -3.45
CA ARG A 302 -3.01 7.25 -3.83
C ARG A 302 -4.00 6.09 -3.91
N LEU A 303 -4.94 6.02 -2.98
CA LEU A 303 -5.99 5.01 -2.96
C LEU A 303 -6.97 5.17 -4.14
N LEU A 304 -7.43 6.41 -4.39
CA LEU A 304 -8.35 6.71 -5.49
C LEU A 304 -7.72 6.41 -6.84
N ARG A 305 -6.46 6.79 -7.04
CA ARG A 305 -5.68 6.44 -8.23
C ARG A 305 -5.62 4.93 -8.43
N ALA A 306 -5.28 4.17 -7.39
CA ALA A 306 -5.20 2.71 -7.48
C ALA A 306 -6.57 2.09 -7.86
N MET A 307 -7.68 2.66 -7.40
CA MET A 307 -9.01 2.20 -7.73
C MET A 307 -9.44 2.58 -9.15
N VAL A 308 -9.16 3.80 -9.63
CA VAL A 308 -9.32 4.14 -11.06
C VAL A 308 -8.51 3.19 -11.93
N THR A 309 -7.27 2.94 -11.56
CA THR A 309 -6.37 2.01 -12.26
C THR A 309 -6.96 0.60 -12.31
N LYS A 310 -7.46 0.09 -11.16
CA LYS A 310 -8.16 -1.20 -11.08
C LYS A 310 -9.33 -1.23 -12.06
N GLY A 311 -10.22 -0.24 -12.00
CA GLY A 311 -11.39 -0.16 -12.86
C GLY A 311 -11.06 -0.18 -14.36
N ILE A 312 -9.95 0.45 -14.77
CA ILE A 312 -9.47 0.46 -16.17
C ILE A 312 -8.87 -0.88 -16.57
N VAL A 313 -8.07 -1.50 -15.69
CA VAL A 313 -7.24 -2.65 -16.06
C VAL A 313 -8.00 -3.97 -15.91
N GLU A 314 -8.88 -4.10 -14.91
CA GLU A 314 -9.62 -5.33 -14.61
C GLU A 314 -10.45 -5.85 -15.81
N PRO A 315 -11.28 -5.02 -16.51
CA PRO A 315 -12.09 -5.50 -17.63
C PRO A 315 -11.29 -5.97 -18.85
N VAL A 316 -10.03 -5.55 -18.97
CA VAL A 316 -9.14 -5.89 -20.10
C VAL A 316 -8.02 -6.84 -19.70
N SER A 317 -8.03 -7.35 -18.47
CA SER A 317 -7.02 -8.26 -17.93
C SER A 317 -7.53 -9.69 -17.85
N SER A 318 -6.68 -10.65 -18.19
CA SER A 318 -6.94 -12.08 -17.94
C SER A 318 -6.54 -12.53 -16.53
N THR A 319 -5.91 -11.64 -15.75
CA THR A 319 -5.49 -11.90 -14.38
C THR A 319 -6.38 -11.14 -13.40
N PHE A 320 -6.60 -11.70 -12.22
CA PHE A 320 -7.31 -11.01 -11.16
C PHE A 320 -6.58 -9.72 -10.76
N VAL A 321 -7.29 -8.59 -10.83
CA VAL A 321 -6.76 -7.26 -10.51
C VAL A 321 -7.43 -6.74 -9.24
N ASN A 322 -6.60 -6.27 -8.30
CA ASN A 322 -7.07 -5.66 -7.06
C ASN A 322 -6.23 -4.42 -6.72
N LEU A 323 -6.49 -3.79 -5.58
CA LEU A 323 -5.77 -2.60 -5.10
C LEU A 323 -4.25 -2.80 -5.00
N VAL A 324 -3.80 -4.03 -4.71
CA VAL A 324 -2.37 -4.36 -4.51
C VAL A 324 -1.61 -4.38 -5.83
N ASN A 325 -2.19 -4.99 -6.87
CA ASN A 325 -1.50 -5.22 -8.15
C ASN A 325 -1.95 -4.32 -9.30
N ALA A 326 -2.92 -3.43 -9.09
CA ALA A 326 -3.48 -2.58 -10.15
C ALA A 326 -2.39 -1.73 -10.85
N ASP A 327 -1.60 -0.97 -10.09
CA ASP A 327 -0.52 -0.13 -10.62
C ASP A 327 0.59 -0.96 -11.28
N TYR A 328 0.92 -2.13 -10.73
CA TYR A 328 1.89 -3.05 -11.32
C TYR A 328 1.39 -3.56 -12.68
N THR A 329 0.13 -4.03 -12.74
CA THR A 329 -0.47 -4.55 -13.97
C THR A 329 -0.61 -3.46 -15.04
N ALA A 330 -0.95 -2.23 -14.66
CA ALA A 330 -1.00 -1.07 -15.55
C ALA A 330 0.39 -0.78 -16.18
N LYS A 331 1.45 -0.78 -15.37
CA LYS A 331 2.84 -0.59 -15.85
C LYS A 331 3.27 -1.68 -16.82
N GLN A 332 2.96 -2.95 -16.55
CA GLN A 332 3.25 -4.07 -17.44
C GLN A 332 2.59 -3.92 -18.82
N ARG A 333 1.42 -3.29 -18.87
CA ARG A 333 0.69 -2.98 -20.10
C ARG A 333 1.10 -1.66 -20.75
N GLY A 334 2.12 -0.98 -20.21
CA GLY A 334 2.61 0.30 -20.73
C GLY A 334 1.66 1.48 -20.51
N LEU A 335 0.66 1.33 -19.61
CA LEU A 335 -0.31 2.35 -19.29
C LEU A 335 0.33 3.42 -18.38
N ARG A 336 0.23 4.69 -18.79
CA ARG A 336 0.69 5.84 -17.99
C ARG A 336 -0.52 6.53 -17.37
N ILE A 337 -0.49 6.67 -16.04
CA ILE A 337 -1.54 7.35 -15.28
C ILE A 337 -0.95 8.62 -14.70
N ALA A 338 -1.47 9.76 -15.15
CA ALA A 338 -1.15 11.09 -14.63
C ALA A 338 -2.27 11.56 -13.71
N GLU A 339 -1.91 12.25 -12.65
CA GLU A 339 -2.85 12.85 -11.71
C GLU A 339 -2.74 14.37 -11.76
N GLU A 340 -3.87 15.04 -11.62
CA GLU A 340 -3.98 16.48 -11.44
C GLU A 340 -4.94 16.77 -10.29
N ARG A 341 -4.59 17.72 -9.45
CA ARG A 341 -5.42 18.19 -8.35
C ARG A 341 -5.78 19.63 -8.61
N VAL A 342 -7.07 19.94 -8.60
CA VAL A 342 -7.60 21.27 -8.87
C VAL A 342 -8.32 21.77 -7.63
N SER A 343 -7.89 22.89 -7.09
CA SER A 343 -8.60 23.59 -6.01
C SER A 343 -9.70 24.48 -6.59
N HIS A 344 -10.85 24.50 -5.93
CA HIS A 344 -12.00 25.31 -6.33
C HIS A 344 -12.48 26.14 -5.14
N ASP A 345 -12.36 27.47 -5.21
CA ASP A 345 -12.59 28.40 -4.10
C ASP A 345 -14.06 28.45 -3.59
N ASN A 346 -15.00 27.78 -4.27
CA ASN A 346 -16.42 27.84 -3.96
C ASN A 346 -17.03 26.49 -3.54
N ALA A 347 -16.26 25.43 -3.33
CA ALA A 347 -16.81 24.16 -2.89
C ALA A 347 -17.14 24.19 -1.39
N ALA A 348 -18.25 23.54 -1.00
CA ALA A 348 -18.59 23.39 0.42
C ALA A 348 -17.46 22.62 1.12
N ALA A 349 -16.86 23.24 2.14
CA ALA A 349 -15.68 22.73 2.86
C ALA A 349 -15.90 21.40 3.61
N GLU A 350 -17.11 20.85 3.58
CA GLU A 350 -17.50 19.62 4.29
C GLU A 350 -17.14 18.33 3.54
N ALA A 351 -17.05 18.35 2.20
CA ALA A 351 -16.73 17.15 1.43
C ALA A 351 -15.23 17.09 1.07
N PRO A 352 -14.58 15.90 1.18
CA PRO A 352 -13.15 15.75 0.85
C PRO A 352 -12.88 15.97 -0.64
N LEU A 353 -13.84 15.67 -1.51
CA LEU A 353 -13.76 15.81 -2.95
C LEU A 353 -15.09 16.31 -3.52
N GLU A 354 -15.03 17.22 -4.49
CA GLU A 354 -16.19 17.64 -5.28
C GLU A 354 -16.43 16.67 -6.43
N SER A 355 -15.38 16.30 -7.18
CA SER A 355 -15.50 15.40 -8.32
C SER A 355 -14.21 14.64 -8.62
N ILE A 356 -14.38 13.51 -9.32
CA ILE A 356 -13.30 12.74 -9.96
C ILE A 356 -13.58 12.72 -11.45
N GLN A 357 -12.62 13.14 -12.27
CA GLN A 357 -12.67 13.03 -13.73
C GLN A 357 -11.65 12.01 -14.19
N VAL A 358 -12.05 11.11 -15.08
CA VAL A 358 -11.17 10.20 -15.80
C VAL A 358 -11.18 10.58 -17.29
N ARG A 359 -9.99 10.80 -17.84
CA ARG A 359 -9.76 11.15 -19.23
C ARG A 359 -8.86 10.13 -19.90
N LEU A 360 -9.29 9.57 -21.03
CA LEU A 360 -8.50 8.67 -21.87
C LEU A 360 -8.13 9.37 -23.16
N SER A 361 -6.83 9.57 -23.38
CA SER A 361 -6.30 10.29 -24.56
C SER A 361 -5.78 9.32 -25.61
N HIS A 362 -5.84 9.74 -26.87
CA HIS A 362 -5.36 8.99 -28.04
C HIS A 362 -6.02 7.62 -28.22
N VAL A 363 -7.33 7.53 -27.92
CA VAL A 363 -8.14 6.31 -28.08
C VAL A 363 -9.32 6.58 -29.01
N GLN A 364 -9.78 5.54 -29.71
CA GLN A 364 -11.03 5.59 -30.43
C GLN A 364 -12.18 5.20 -29.48
N SER A 365 -13.30 5.90 -29.54
CA SER A 365 -14.49 5.56 -28.76
C SER A 365 -15.47 4.73 -29.58
N ARG A 366 -16.09 3.74 -28.96
CA ARG A 366 -17.25 3.03 -29.50
C ARG A 366 -18.57 3.76 -29.28
N PHE A 367 -18.51 4.91 -28.59
CA PHE A 367 -19.63 5.80 -28.33
C PHE A 367 -19.15 7.25 -28.48
N ALA A 368 -19.46 7.85 -29.64
CA ALA A 368 -18.97 9.18 -29.99
C ALA A 368 -19.46 10.26 -29.00
N GLY A 369 -20.60 10.03 -28.35
CA GLY A 369 -21.12 10.89 -27.28
C GLY A 369 -20.21 11.03 -26.05
N ALA A 370 -19.22 10.16 -25.88
CA ALA A 370 -18.25 10.27 -24.78
C ALA A 370 -17.00 11.10 -25.12
N ILE A 371 -16.86 11.54 -26.38
CA ILE A 371 -15.71 12.32 -26.83
C ILE A 371 -15.94 13.80 -26.52
N SER A 372 -15.01 14.39 -25.78
CA SER A 372 -14.97 15.83 -25.52
C SER A 372 -14.50 16.61 -26.75
N ASP A 373 -14.66 17.94 -26.75
CA ASP A 373 -14.16 18.83 -27.80
C ASP A 373 -12.64 18.71 -28.05
N GLY A 374 -11.89 18.22 -27.05
CA GLY A 374 -10.45 17.93 -27.17
C GLY A 374 -10.11 16.56 -27.78
N GLY A 375 -11.11 15.76 -28.19
CA GLY A 375 -10.90 14.44 -28.78
C GLY A 375 -10.65 13.29 -27.81
N ASP A 376 -10.71 13.54 -26.52
CA ASP A 376 -10.51 12.54 -25.46
C ASP A 376 -11.86 11.99 -24.98
N ILE A 377 -11.87 10.71 -24.55
CA ILE A 377 -12.99 10.18 -23.78
C ILE A 377 -12.93 10.81 -22.38
N VAL A 378 -14.01 11.43 -21.95
CA VAL A 378 -14.10 12.09 -20.64
C VAL A 378 -15.35 11.63 -19.90
N VAL A 379 -15.15 11.20 -18.65
CA VAL A 379 -16.21 10.90 -17.70
C VAL A 379 -15.92 11.58 -16.36
N VAL A 380 -16.96 12.17 -15.76
CA VAL A 380 -16.86 12.84 -14.46
C VAL A 380 -17.93 12.29 -13.53
N GLY A 381 -17.54 12.05 -12.29
CA GLY A 381 -18.49 11.63 -11.26
C GLY A 381 -18.33 12.41 -9.97
N ARG A 382 -19.37 12.36 -9.16
CA ARG A 382 -19.43 12.93 -7.81
C ARG A 382 -20.06 11.93 -6.84
N VAL A 383 -19.82 12.11 -5.57
CA VAL A 383 -20.59 11.42 -4.53
C VAL A 383 -21.72 12.31 -4.08
N LYS A 384 -22.95 11.80 -4.15
CA LYS A 384 -24.16 12.47 -3.68
C LYS A 384 -24.85 11.58 -2.65
N TYR A 385 -25.05 12.10 -1.44
CA TYR A 385 -25.68 11.36 -0.34
C TYR A 385 -25.04 9.99 -0.06
N GLY A 386 -23.70 9.91 -0.22
CA GLY A 386 -22.95 8.67 -0.04
C GLY A 386 -22.95 7.71 -1.24
N VAL A 387 -23.65 8.03 -2.32
CA VAL A 387 -23.77 7.20 -3.53
C VAL A 387 -22.95 7.79 -4.68
N PRO A 388 -22.16 6.97 -5.42
CA PRO A 388 -21.48 7.39 -6.64
C PRO A 388 -22.46 7.77 -7.76
N HIS A 389 -22.26 8.95 -8.35
CA HIS A 389 -23.05 9.44 -9.49
C HIS A 389 -22.13 9.79 -10.67
N LEU A 390 -22.56 9.47 -11.88
CA LEU A 390 -22.01 9.99 -13.12
C LEU A 390 -22.64 11.36 -13.39
N THR A 391 -21.82 12.38 -13.62
CA THR A 391 -22.30 13.77 -13.81
C THR A 391 -21.92 14.36 -15.16
N VAL A 392 -20.89 13.83 -15.84
CA VAL A 392 -20.51 14.25 -17.19
C VAL A 392 -20.08 13.05 -18.01
N VAL A 393 -20.50 13.02 -19.29
CA VAL A 393 -20.02 12.10 -20.33
C VAL A 393 -19.71 12.93 -21.58
N GLY A 394 -18.45 13.02 -21.99
CA GLY A 394 -18.02 13.88 -23.09
C GLY A 394 -18.45 15.35 -22.85
N PRO A 395 -19.22 15.95 -23.76
CA PRO A 395 -19.72 17.31 -23.61
C PRO A 395 -21.08 17.41 -22.89
N TYR A 396 -21.64 16.29 -22.42
CA TYR A 396 -23.00 16.25 -21.84
C TYR A 396 -22.95 16.21 -20.33
N GLU A 397 -23.74 17.07 -19.70
CA GLU A 397 -24.06 16.96 -18.28
C GLU A 397 -25.23 15.98 -18.08
N VAL A 398 -25.07 15.07 -17.16
CA VAL A 398 -26.05 14.06 -16.74
C VAL A 398 -26.09 13.98 -15.23
N ASP A 399 -27.05 13.26 -14.69
CA ASP A 399 -27.07 12.94 -13.26
C ASP A 399 -27.69 11.56 -13.09
N VAL A 400 -26.84 10.54 -12.94
CA VAL A 400 -27.28 9.16 -12.84
C VAL A 400 -26.47 8.42 -11.79
N SER A 401 -27.15 7.67 -10.90
CA SER A 401 -26.48 6.79 -9.94
C SER A 401 -25.69 5.71 -10.68
N LEU A 402 -24.51 5.42 -10.20
CA LEU A 402 -23.66 4.33 -10.67
C LEU A 402 -23.93 3.02 -9.91
N GLU A 403 -25.19 2.78 -9.53
CA GLU A 403 -25.67 1.52 -8.99
C GLU A 403 -26.33 0.70 -10.11
N GLY A 404 -26.00 -0.61 -10.21
CA GLY A 404 -26.44 -1.46 -11.31
C GLY A 404 -25.71 -1.17 -12.63
N ASN A 405 -26.35 -1.48 -13.75
CA ASN A 405 -25.81 -1.30 -15.10
C ASN A 405 -26.30 -0.01 -15.75
N LEU A 406 -25.63 0.45 -16.80
CA LEU A 406 -25.90 1.72 -17.44
C LEU A 406 -26.08 1.56 -18.96
N ILE A 407 -27.14 2.15 -19.50
CA ILE A 407 -27.33 2.34 -20.95
C ILE A 407 -27.12 3.82 -21.25
N LEU A 408 -26.23 4.14 -22.18
CA LEU A 408 -26.10 5.48 -22.74
C LEU A 408 -26.67 5.49 -24.17
N CYS A 409 -27.55 6.44 -24.46
CA CYS A 409 -28.09 6.64 -25.80
C CYS A 409 -27.86 8.07 -26.26
N ARG A 410 -27.16 8.29 -27.38
CA ARG A 410 -27.07 9.59 -28.02
C ARG A 410 -28.19 9.72 -29.02
N GLN A 411 -28.90 10.84 -28.99
CA GLN A 411 -30.13 11.05 -29.76
C GLN A 411 -30.36 12.51 -30.12
N GLY A 412 -31.19 12.75 -31.13
CA GLY A 412 -31.80 14.06 -31.35
C GLY A 412 -32.75 14.39 -30.21
N ASP A 413 -32.66 15.62 -29.68
CA ASP A 413 -33.56 16.09 -28.60
C ASP A 413 -34.98 16.34 -29.12
N GLN A 414 -35.86 15.37 -28.89
CA GLN A 414 -37.28 15.48 -29.31
C GLN A 414 -38.22 14.85 -28.26
N PRO A 415 -39.51 15.32 -28.23
CA PRO A 415 -40.49 14.79 -27.29
C PRO A 415 -40.75 13.29 -27.44
N GLY A 416 -41.04 12.62 -26.33
CA GLY A 416 -41.49 11.22 -26.30
C GLY A 416 -40.35 10.18 -26.28
N MET A 417 -39.06 10.57 -26.30
CA MET A 417 -37.96 9.62 -26.31
C MET A 417 -37.87 8.78 -25.03
N ILE A 418 -38.01 9.41 -23.86
CA ILE A 418 -38.08 8.72 -22.56
C ILE A 418 -39.13 7.62 -22.56
N GLY A 419 -40.35 7.96 -23.03
CA GLY A 419 -41.47 7.02 -23.07
C GLY A 419 -41.23 5.85 -24.05
N LYS A 420 -40.61 6.10 -25.22
CA LYS A 420 -40.28 5.04 -26.19
C LYS A 420 -39.27 4.04 -25.61
N VAL A 421 -38.17 4.53 -25.02
CA VAL A 421 -37.14 3.67 -24.44
C VAL A 421 -37.66 2.95 -23.20
N GLY A 422 -38.31 3.65 -22.27
CA GLY A 422 -38.92 3.03 -21.08
C GLY A 422 -39.96 1.96 -21.42
N ASN A 423 -40.77 2.14 -22.49
CA ASN A 423 -41.74 1.13 -22.94
C ASN A 423 -41.05 -0.12 -23.54
N ILE A 424 -39.88 0.03 -24.22
CA ILE A 424 -39.13 -1.10 -24.75
C ILE A 424 -38.55 -1.91 -23.58
N LEU A 425 -37.95 -1.27 -22.57
CA LEU A 425 -37.38 -1.90 -21.39
C LEU A 425 -38.46 -2.60 -20.55
N GLY A 426 -39.55 -1.87 -20.22
CA GLY A 426 -40.65 -2.41 -19.42
C GLY A 426 -41.36 -3.61 -20.04
N LYS A 427 -41.52 -3.65 -21.39
CA LYS A 427 -42.06 -4.83 -22.10
C LYS A 427 -41.19 -6.09 -21.99
N ARG A 428 -39.97 -5.95 -21.50
CA ARG A 428 -39.00 -7.03 -21.31
C ARG A 428 -38.66 -7.29 -19.82
N ASN A 429 -39.48 -6.71 -18.93
CA ASN A 429 -39.30 -6.77 -17.49
C ASN A 429 -37.93 -6.25 -17.01
N VAL A 430 -37.26 -5.37 -17.76
CA VAL A 430 -36.07 -4.68 -17.33
C VAL A 430 -36.51 -3.47 -16.52
N ASN A 431 -36.13 -3.49 -15.23
CA ASN A 431 -36.42 -2.39 -14.33
C ASN A 431 -35.47 -1.22 -14.58
N VAL A 432 -36.00 -0.01 -14.59
CA VAL A 432 -35.21 1.23 -14.71
C VAL A 432 -35.08 1.86 -13.34
N SER A 433 -33.90 1.85 -12.80
CA SER A 433 -33.61 2.42 -11.48
C SER A 433 -33.47 3.94 -11.55
N PHE A 434 -32.96 4.45 -12.66
CA PHE A 434 -32.73 5.87 -12.86
C PHE A 434 -32.71 6.27 -14.33
N MET A 435 -33.08 7.54 -14.66
CA MET A 435 -32.99 8.08 -16.01
C MET A 435 -32.68 9.58 -16.00
N SER A 436 -31.69 9.98 -16.75
CA SER A 436 -31.26 11.38 -16.91
C SER A 436 -31.09 11.71 -18.38
N VAL A 437 -31.41 12.96 -18.78
CA VAL A 437 -31.22 13.46 -20.15
C VAL A 437 -30.38 14.72 -20.10
N GLY A 438 -29.15 14.63 -20.61
CA GLY A 438 -28.25 15.75 -20.81
C GLY A 438 -28.37 16.31 -22.23
N ARG A 439 -28.33 17.64 -22.40
CA ARG A 439 -28.44 18.32 -23.67
C ARG A 439 -27.28 19.26 -23.91
N THR A 440 -26.80 19.33 -25.14
CA THR A 440 -25.90 20.43 -25.53
C THR A 440 -26.66 21.74 -25.73
N SER A 441 -27.83 21.66 -26.32
CA SER A 441 -28.80 22.76 -26.42
C SER A 441 -30.18 22.23 -26.86
N ARG A 442 -31.25 23.00 -26.63
CA ARG A 442 -32.63 22.63 -26.98
C ARG A 442 -32.78 22.26 -28.47
N GLY A 443 -33.36 21.08 -28.75
CA GLY A 443 -33.64 20.60 -30.09
C GLY A 443 -32.43 20.15 -30.90
N LYS A 444 -31.23 20.07 -30.26
CA LYS A 444 -30.02 19.54 -30.92
C LYS A 444 -29.70 18.13 -30.41
N GLN A 445 -28.46 17.89 -30.03
CA GLN A 445 -28.02 16.59 -29.54
C GLN A 445 -28.28 16.47 -28.02
N ALA A 446 -28.71 15.28 -27.65
CA ALA A 446 -28.90 14.89 -26.26
C ALA A 446 -28.31 13.51 -25.99
N ILE A 447 -27.90 13.28 -24.77
CA ILE A 447 -27.60 11.95 -24.25
C ILE A 447 -28.64 11.55 -23.21
N MET A 448 -29.15 10.33 -23.30
CA MET A 448 -29.98 9.71 -22.27
C MET A 448 -29.14 8.66 -21.53
N ALA A 449 -28.96 8.84 -20.24
CA ALA A 449 -28.31 7.89 -19.36
C ALA A 449 -29.38 7.17 -18.52
N ILE A 450 -29.38 5.84 -18.56
CA ILE A 450 -30.42 5.00 -17.98
C ILE A 450 -29.77 3.93 -17.11
N GLY A 451 -30.06 3.98 -15.81
CA GLY A 451 -29.70 2.90 -14.88
C GLY A 451 -30.72 1.76 -15.01
N VAL A 452 -30.19 0.53 -15.07
CA VAL A 452 -31.00 -0.70 -15.14
C VAL A 452 -30.49 -1.73 -14.16
N ASP A 453 -31.43 -2.47 -13.53
CA ASP A 453 -31.06 -3.46 -12.52
C ASP A 453 -30.51 -4.74 -13.16
N GLU A 454 -31.05 -5.14 -14.31
CA GLU A 454 -30.61 -6.34 -15.05
C GLU A 454 -30.02 -5.95 -16.42
N GLU A 455 -29.18 -6.85 -16.96
CA GLU A 455 -28.70 -6.72 -18.34
C GLU A 455 -29.83 -6.98 -19.35
N PRO A 456 -30.19 -6.02 -20.21
CA PRO A 456 -31.18 -6.25 -21.26
C PRO A 456 -30.67 -7.22 -22.31
N ASP A 457 -31.50 -8.10 -22.81
CA ASP A 457 -31.16 -8.99 -23.91
C ASP A 457 -30.75 -8.20 -25.19
N LYS A 458 -29.93 -8.80 -26.02
CA LYS A 458 -29.40 -8.19 -27.25
C LYS A 458 -30.53 -7.64 -28.14
N LYS A 459 -31.69 -8.35 -28.22
CA LYS A 459 -32.84 -7.93 -29.02
C LYS A 459 -33.50 -6.68 -28.45
N THR A 460 -33.45 -6.48 -27.14
CA THR A 460 -33.94 -5.28 -26.48
C THR A 460 -33.09 -4.09 -26.78
N LEU A 461 -31.77 -4.26 -26.69
CA LEU A 461 -30.79 -3.23 -27.05
C LEU A 461 -30.87 -2.85 -28.53
N GLU A 462 -30.96 -3.83 -29.43
CA GLU A 462 -31.19 -3.59 -30.87
C GLU A 462 -32.48 -2.80 -31.15
N LYS A 463 -33.57 -3.03 -30.42
CA LYS A 463 -34.81 -2.24 -30.54
C LYS A 463 -34.66 -0.80 -30.08
N ILE A 464 -33.84 -0.55 -29.06
CA ILE A 464 -33.53 0.81 -28.62
C ILE A 464 -32.75 1.51 -29.74
N GLY A 465 -31.72 0.86 -30.31
CA GLY A 465 -30.94 1.38 -31.44
C GLY A 465 -31.77 1.59 -32.73
N ALA A 466 -32.87 0.83 -32.91
CA ALA A 466 -33.76 0.97 -34.07
C ALA A 466 -34.72 2.16 -33.97
N ILE A 467 -34.74 2.90 -32.87
CA ILE A 467 -35.54 4.13 -32.74
C ILE A 467 -34.91 5.21 -33.65
N PRO A 468 -35.67 5.78 -34.65
CA PRO A 468 -35.07 6.67 -35.64
C PRO A 468 -34.33 7.90 -35.11
N ALA A 469 -34.59 8.30 -33.87
CA ALA A 469 -33.95 9.43 -33.24
C ALA A 469 -32.68 9.03 -32.46
N VAL A 470 -32.45 7.74 -32.21
CA VAL A 470 -31.22 7.22 -31.55
C VAL A 470 -30.16 7.07 -32.62
N GLU A 471 -29.07 7.77 -32.46
CA GLU A 471 -27.92 7.73 -33.37
C GLU A 471 -26.92 6.66 -32.98
N GLU A 472 -26.73 6.48 -31.68
CA GLU A 472 -25.87 5.44 -31.11
C GLU A 472 -26.30 5.09 -29.67
N PHE A 473 -25.95 3.89 -29.25
CA PHE A 473 -26.14 3.48 -27.86
C PHE A 473 -24.99 2.54 -27.42
N VAL A 474 -24.79 2.46 -26.11
CA VAL A 474 -23.86 1.52 -25.48
C VAL A 474 -24.43 1.02 -24.16
N PHE A 475 -24.23 -0.26 -23.89
CA PHE A 475 -24.47 -0.87 -22.58
C PHE A 475 -23.15 -0.99 -21.84
N LEU A 476 -23.14 -0.66 -20.55
CA LEU A 476 -21.98 -0.59 -19.67
C LEU A 476 -22.29 -1.35 -18.38
N GLU A 477 -21.44 -2.29 -18.04
CA GLU A 477 -21.48 -3.06 -16.80
C GLU A 477 -20.66 -2.37 -15.72
N LEU A 478 -21.25 -2.07 -14.53
CA LEU A 478 -20.60 -1.26 -13.48
C LEU A 478 -20.24 -2.06 -12.23
#